data_d3832d70ee6b52e8ae19d2bac378c6a0
#
_entry.id   d3832d70ee6b52e8ae19d2bac378c6a0
#
_cell.length_a   1.000
_cell.length_b   1.000
_cell.length_c   1.000
_cell.angle_alpha   90.00
_cell.angle_beta   90.00
_cell.angle_gamma   90.00
#
_symmetry.space_group_name_H-M   'P 1'
#
loop_
_entity.id
_entity.type
_entity.pdbx_description
1 polymer ?
#
loop_
_entity_poly.entity_id
_entity_poly.type
_entity_poly.pdbx_seq_one_letter_code
_entity_poly.pdbx_strand_id
1 'polypeptide(L)'
;TKNLEVKESEFHTSNFDKTTGEKNLDSYPANSEVVINNERYRTDDNGQPHMKYNNETGSWERLPNIEYTVNGYTYETNEKGEIIRVRGTIHMKAHEGRKPLNDDVPNMQEGDDRGHLIADQFDGSNRLDNLVPMDMHLNRGEYKKMEEAIAKAVAEGKEVYIDIEVKYDESG
;
A
#
# COMPACT_ATOMS: atom_id res chain seq x y z
N THR A 1 -8.92 -10.35 17.68
CA THR A 1 -8.80 -10.47 17.60
C THR A 1 -8.31 -10.29 17.84
N LYS A 2 -8.33 -9.94 18.27
CA LYS A 2 -7.99 -9.69 18.47
C LYS A 2 -7.09 -9.68 18.58
N ASN A 3 -6.71 -9.55 18.95
CA ASN A 3 -6.00 -9.35 19.18
C ASN A 3 -5.08 -9.23 19.36
N LEU A 4 -4.59 -8.82 19.59
CA LEU A 4 -3.89 -8.73 19.81
C LEU A 4 -3.76 -8.50 20.18
N GLU A 5 -4.11 -8.40 20.54
CA GLU A 5 -4.06 -8.12 20.70
C GLU A 5 -3.50 -7.85 20.77
N VAL A 6 -3.14 -7.50 21.09
CA VAL A 6 -2.81 -7.32 21.07
C VAL A 6 -2.77 -7.27 21.16
N LYS A 7 -3.13 -7.44 21.22
CA LYS A 7 -3.32 -7.44 21.20
C LYS A 7 -3.23 -7.09 21.33
N GLU A 8 -3.35 -6.64 21.86
CA GLU A 8 -3.41 -6.21 21.92
C GLU A 8 -3.20 -6.01 22.13
N SER A 9 -3.20 -5.87 22.61
CA SER A 9 -3.03 -5.68 22.65
C SER A 9 -2.43 -5.58 22.97
N GLU A 10 -2.23 -5.57 23.28
CA GLU A 10 -1.78 -5.51 23.28
C GLU A 10 -1.14 -5.20 23.04
N PHE A 11 -1.04 -4.82 23.06
CA PHE A 11 -0.69 -4.39 22.69
C PHE A 11 -0.69 -3.70 22.74
N HIS A 12 -0.72 -3.32 22.84
CA HIS A 12 -0.95 -2.71 22.84
C HIS A 12 -1.18 -1.99 23.03
N THR A 13 -1.26 -1.93 23.08
CA THR A 13 -1.46 -1.18 23.40
C THR A 13 -1.02 -0.55 24.07
N SER A 14 -0.77 -0.64 24.37
CA SER A 14 -0.43 0.15 25.07
C SER A 14 0.57 0.89 24.77
N ASN A 15 1.02 1.01 24.18
CA ASN A 15 1.87 1.77 23.84
C ASN A 15 1.47 2.83 23.29
N PHE A 16 0.58 3.12 23.46
CA PHE A 16 0.02 4.06 22.94
C PHE A 16 -0.24 4.95 23.89
N ASP A 17 0.36 5.67 24.13
CA ASP A 17 0.10 6.51 25.07
C ASP A 17 -0.92 7.21 24.94
N LYS A 18 -1.64 6.99 25.40
CA LYS A 18 -2.55 7.52 25.30
C LYS A 18 -2.62 8.61 25.93
N THR A 19 -2.00 9.01 26.41
CA THR A 19 -2.20 10.05 27.03
C THR A 19 -1.65 11.07 26.45
N THR A 20 -1.00 11.08 26.06
CA THR A 20 -0.59 12.06 25.54
C THR A 20 -0.51 11.80 24.40
N GLY A 21 -1.09 11.32 24.30
CA GLY A 21 -1.07 10.95 23.18
C GLY A 21 0.17 10.87 22.64
N GLU A 22 0.71 11.10 23.09
CA GLU A 22 1.63 10.79 22.76
C GLU A 22 2.37 9.97 23.00
N LYS A 23 2.20 9.59 23.10
CA LYS A 23 2.62 8.69 23.16
C LYS A 23 3.08 8.22 22.90
N ASN A 24 3.28 8.32 22.77
CA ASN A 24 3.64 7.71 22.46
C ASN A 24 3.72 7.19 21.91
N LEU A 25 3.95 7.40 21.46
CA LEU A 25 3.90 6.79 21.02
C LEU A 25 4.29 5.88 20.30
N ASP A 26 4.20 5.56 20.69
CA ASP A 26 4.82 4.41 20.11
C ASP A 26 4.05 3.91 18.96
N SER A 27 4.78 3.49 17.91
CA SER A 27 4.10 2.94 16.75
C SER A 27 3.78 1.48 17.00
N TYR A 28 2.88 0.95 16.19
CA TYR A 28 2.54 -0.46 16.20
C TYR A 28 3.63 -1.24 15.45
N PRO A 29 3.62 -2.56 15.51
CA PRO A 29 4.56 -3.35 14.73
C PRO A 29 4.42 -3.05 13.24
N ALA A 30 5.53 -3.04 12.54
CA ALA A 30 5.53 -2.74 11.11
C ALA A 30 4.95 -3.90 10.30
N ASN A 31 4.29 -3.56 9.20
CA ASN A 31 3.83 -4.53 8.21
C ASN A 31 3.01 -5.65 8.81
N SER A 32 2.13 -5.28 9.73
CA SER A 32 1.36 -6.24 10.53
C SER A 32 -0.11 -5.90 10.51
N GLU A 33 -0.92 -6.85 10.93
CA GLU A 33 -2.33 -6.60 11.16
C GLU A 33 -2.50 -6.35 12.65
N VAL A 34 -3.19 -5.28 13.02
CA VAL A 34 -3.40 -4.90 14.42
C VAL A 34 -4.88 -4.63 14.66
N VAL A 35 -5.29 -4.71 15.91
CA VAL A 35 -6.64 -4.38 16.32
C VAL A 35 -6.59 -3.15 17.21
N ILE A 36 -7.33 -2.11 16.81
CA ILE A 36 -7.38 -0.85 17.54
C ILE A 36 -8.86 -0.53 17.72
N ASN A 37 -9.31 -0.41 18.98
CA ASN A 37 -10.70 -0.10 19.28
C ASN A 37 -11.67 -1.05 18.57
N ASN A 38 -11.34 -2.33 18.58
CA ASN A 38 -12.15 -3.40 18.00
C ASN A 38 -12.23 -3.34 16.47
N GLU A 39 -11.35 -2.60 15.83
CA GLU A 39 -11.29 -2.56 14.37
C GLU A 39 -9.94 -3.04 13.90
N ARG A 40 -9.93 -3.68 12.74
CA ARG A 40 -8.71 -4.28 12.18
C ARG A 40 -8.05 -3.32 11.22
N TYR A 41 -6.73 -3.20 11.36
CA TYR A 41 -5.92 -2.34 10.51
C TYR A 41 -4.68 -3.10 10.06
N ARG A 42 -4.11 -2.67 8.94
CA ARG A 42 -2.78 -3.09 8.53
C ARG A 42 -1.85 -1.91 8.71
N THR A 43 -0.62 -2.19 9.12
CA THR A 43 0.39 -1.15 9.32
C THR A 43 1.42 -1.19 8.21
N ASP A 44 2.07 -0.05 8.01
CA ASP A 44 3.08 0.11 6.96
C ASP A 44 4.49 -0.16 7.52
N ASP A 45 5.52 0.21 6.75
CA ASP A 45 6.91 -0.01 7.15
C ASP A 45 7.25 0.67 8.46
N ASN A 46 6.55 1.75 8.79
CA ASN A 46 6.82 2.55 9.99
C ASN A 46 5.87 2.22 11.13
N GLY A 47 5.04 1.19 10.97
CA GLY A 47 4.08 0.82 12.00
C GLY A 47 2.86 1.73 12.04
N GLN A 48 2.65 2.52 11.00
CA GLN A 48 1.49 3.41 10.91
C GLN A 48 0.32 2.65 10.28
N PRO A 49 -0.88 2.70 10.90
CA PRO A 49 -2.05 2.11 10.24
C PRO A 49 -2.33 2.83 8.93
N HIS A 50 -2.49 2.07 7.86
CA HIS A 50 -2.76 2.65 6.54
C HIS A 50 -3.92 1.98 5.82
N MET A 51 -4.37 0.82 6.32
CA MET A 51 -5.48 0.08 5.74
C MET A 51 -6.41 -0.32 6.86
N LYS A 52 -7.71 -0.27 6.61
CA LYS A 52 -8.72 -0.65 7.58
C LYS A 52 -9.64 -1.69 6.97
N TYR A 53 -10.01 -2.69 7.76
CA TYR A 53 -10.95 -3.71 7.30
C TYR A 53 -12.39 -3.23 7.51
N ASN A 54 -13.18 -3.29 6.46
CA ASN A 54 -14.59 -2.93 6.53
C ASN A 54 -15.40 -4.20 6.77
N ASN A 55 -15.95 -4.33 7.98
CA ASN A 55 -16.69 -5.54 8.35
C ASN A 55 -17.99 -5.68 7.59
N GLU A 56 -18.53 -4.59 7.07
CA GLU A 56 -19.80 -4.65 6.34
C GLU A 56 -19.61 -5.18 4.93
N THR A 57 -18.50 -4.84 4.30
CA THR A 57 -18.26 -5.27 2.93
C THR A 57 -17.33 -6.48 2.85
N GLY A 58 -16.58 -6.76 3.93
CA GLY A 58 -15.59 -7.83 3.92
C GLY A 58 -14.34 -7.48 3.14
N SER A 59 -14.06 -6.20 2.95
CA SER A 59 -12.93 -5.76 2.14
C SER A 59 -12.03 -4.82 2.90
N TRP A 60 -10.76 -4.81 2.55
CA TRP A 60 -9.82 -3.83 3.08
C TRP A 60 -9.96 -2.52 2.31
N GLU A 61 -9.75 -1.41 3.00
CA GLU A 61 -9.84 -0.08 2.41
C GLU A 61 -8.63 0.74 2.82
N ARG A 62 -8.14 1.56 1.90
CA ARG A 62 -7.06 2.48 2.22
C ARG A 62 -7.62 3.63 3.05
N LEU A 63 -6.85 4.10 4.03
CA LEU A 63 -7.27 5.26 4.81
C LEU A 63 -7.10 6.52 3.97
N PRO A 64 -8.00 7.50 4.14
CA PRO A 64 -7.92 8.72 3.32
C PRO A 64 -6.93 9.73 3.89
N ASN A 65 -6.44 10.59 3.01
CA ASN A 65 -5.65 11.77 3.38
C ASN A 65 -4.41 11.43 4.19
N ILE A 66 -3.72 10.34 3.81
CA ILE A 66 -2.51 9.95 4.53
C ILE A 66 -1.37 9.70 3.56
N GLU A 67 -0.18 9.64 4.13
CA GLU A 67 1.01 9.20 3.45
C GLU A 67 1.45 7.92 4.16
N TYR A 68 1.81 6.89 3.39
CA TYR A 68 2.29 5.65 3.99
C TYR A 68 3.44 5.09 3.16
N THR A 69 4.28 4.28 3.79
CA THR A 69 5.46 3.71 3.16
C THR A 69 5.39 2.20 3.25
N VAL A 70 5.45 1.53 2.10
CA VAL A 70 5.41 0.07 2.04
C VAL A 70 6.53 -0.40 1.12
N ASN A 71 7.36 -1.29 1.63
CA ASN A 71 8.52 -1.84 0.90
C ASN A 71 9.44 -0.73 0.40
N GLY A 72 9.52 0.36 1.16
CA GLY A 72 10.41 1.47 0.83
C GLY A 72 9.83 2.50 -0.12
N TYR A 73 8.62 2.30 -0.61
CA TYR A 73 7.96 3.26 -1.50
C TYR A 73 6.90 4.02 -0.74
N THR A 74 6.83 5.33 -0.97
CA THR A 74 5.91 6.21 -0.25
C THR A 74 4.73 6.58 -1.13
N TYR A 75 3.54 6.38 -0.59
CA TYR A 75 2.27 6.61 -1.29
C TYR A 75 1.48 7.69 -0.58
N GLU A 76 0.65 8.41 -1.34
CA GLU A 76 -0.28 9.39 -0.76
C GLU A 76 -1.70 9.08 -1.22
N THR A 77 -2.67 9.25 -0.33
CA THR A 77 -4.07 9.06 -0.67
C THR A 77 -4.83 10.39 -0.55
N ASN A 78 -5.93 10.49 -1.29
CA ASN A 78 -6.81 11.66 -1.24
C ASN A 78 -7.94 11.41 -0.25
N GLU A 79 -8.92 12.31 -0.23
CA GLU A 79 -10.04 12.22 0.73
C GLU A 79 -10.92 11.00 0.50
N LYS A 80 -10.79 10.34 -0.64
CA LYS A 80 -11.54 9.11 -0.93
C LYS A 80 -10.72 7.86 -0.71
N GLY A 81 -9.48 8.00 -0.25
CA GLY A 81 -8.60 6.86 -0.08
C GLY A 81 -7.98 6.35 -1.37
N GLU A 82 -8.09 7.13 -2.45
CA GLU A 82 -7.46 6.76 -3.71
C GLU A 82 -6.00 7.16 -3.70
N ILE A 83 -5.13 6.31 -4.27
CA ILE A 83 -3.70 6.63 -4.35
C ILE A 83 -3.50 7.69 -5.42
N ILE A 84 -2.93 8.82 -5.04
CA ILE A 84 -2.68 9.92 -5.97
C ILE A 84 -1.21 10.11 -6.29
N ARG A 85 -0.32 9.44 -5.56
CA ARG A 85 1.11 9.60 -5.81
C ARG A 85 1.88 8.44 -5.21
N VAL A 86 2.94 8.02 -5.88
CA VAL A 86 3.89 7.06 -5.33
C VAL A 86 5.29 7.51 -5.73
N ARG A 87 6.25 7.39 -4.80
CA ARG A 87 7.63 7.78 -5.08
C ARG A 87 8.60 6.91 -4.30
N GLY A 88 9.81 6.84 -4.80
CA GLY A 88 10.87 6.12 -4.13
C GLY A 88 11.97 5.71 -5.08
N THR A 89 13.04 5.18 -4.51
CA THR A 89 14.16 4.64 -5.28
C THR A 89 13.86 3.19 -5.59
N ILE A 90 13.95 2.83 -6.85
CA ILE A 90 13.66 1.47 -7.29
C ILE A 90 14.71 0.50 -6.74
N HIS A 91 14.24 -0.61 -6.21
CA HIS A 91 15.11 -1.72 -5.82
C HIS A 91 14.48 -3.02 -6.28
N MET A 92 15.28 -4.04 -6.43
CA MET A 92 14.79 -5.31 -6.93
C MET A 92 14.21 -6.12 -5.78
N LYS A 93 13.28 -6.99 -6.12
CA LYS A 93 12.65 -7.87 -5.14
C LYS A 93 13.70 -8.81 -4.56
N ALA A 94 13.79 -8.83 -3.23
CA ALA A 94 14.79 -9.62 -2.55
C ALA A 94 14.42 -11.10 -2.46
N HIS A 95 13.10 -11.40 -2.48
CA HIS A 95 12.62 -12.77 -2.32
C HIS A 95 11.68 -13.12 -3.45
N GLU A 96 11.75 -14.37 -3.88
CA GLU A 96 10.84 -14.87 -4.87
C GLU A 96 9.67 -15.57 -4.18
N GLY A 97 8.65 -15.86 -4.94
CA GLY A 97 7.56 -16.70 -4.44
C GLY A 97 6.50 -16.00 -3.65
N ARG A 98 6.49 -14.67 -3.66
CA ARG A 98 5.41 -13.95 -3.01
C ARG A 98 4.09 -14.32 -3.69
N LYS A 99 3.14 -14.75 -2.92
CA LYS A 99 1.84 -15.12 -3.47
C LYS A 99 0.99 -13.88 -3.66
N PRO A 100 0.28 -13.78 -4.78
CA PRO A 100 -0.66 -12.69 -4.99
C PRO A 100 -1.74 -12.75 -3.91
N LEU A 101 -2.16 -11.59 -3.46
CA LEU A 101 -3.27 -11.48 -2.54
C LEU A 101 -4.45 -10.93 -3.29
N ASN A 102 -5.62 -11.44 -2.94
CA ASN A 102 -6.84 -11.09 -3.67
C ASN A 102 -7.59 -9.98 -2.96
N ASP A 103 -6.94 -8.84 -2.78
CA ASP A 103 -7.65 -7.67 -2.28
C ASP A 103 -8.52 -7.13 -3.40
N ASP A 104 -9.71 -6.70 -3.04
CA ASP A 104 -10.59 -6.05 -3.99
C ASP A 104 -10.09 -4.64 -4.25
N VAL A 105 -10.09 -4.25 -5.52
CA VAL A 105 -9.69 -2.89 -5.90
C VAL A 105 -10.95 -2.11 -6.20
N PRO A 106 -11.23 -1.01 -5.47
CA PRO A 106 -12.45 -0.25 -5.68
C PRO A 106 -12.45 0.48 -7.02
N ASN A 107 -13.64 0.72 -7.53
CA ASN A 107 -13.88 1.51 -8.74
C ASN A 107 -13.34 0.87 -10.02
N MET A 108 -13.18 -0.45 -10.02
CA MET A 108 -12.81 -1.17 -11.23
C MET A 108 -13.95 -1.09 -12.23
N GLN A 109 -13.61 -0.86 -13.48
CA GLN A 109 -14.58 -0.81 -14.56
C GLN A 109 -14.22 -1.86 -15.59
N GLU A 110 -15.16 -2.14 -16.48
CA GLU A 110 -14.90 -3.05 -17.56
C GLU A 110 -13.72 -2.53 -18.37
N GLY A 111 -12.75 -3.39 -18.64
CA GLY A 111 -11.55 -2.99 -19.37
C GLY A 111 -10.40 -2.57 -18.47
N ASP A 112 -10.60 -2.59 -17.14
CA ASP A 112 -9.51 -2.28 -16.22
C ASP A 112 -8.81 -3.53 -15.75
N ASP A 113 -7.51 -3.40 -15.51
CA ASP A 113 -6.71 -4.39 -14.81
C ASP A 113 -6.50 -3.90 -13.37
N ARG A 114 -6.21 -4.83 -12.49
CA ARG A 114 -5.66 -4.48 -11.17
C ARG A 114 -4.19 -4.16 -11.40
N GLY A 115 -3.89 -2.88 -11.56
CA GLY A 115 -2.55 -2.46 -11.93
C GLY A 115 -1.68 -2.21 -10.74
N HIS A 116 -0.46 -2.76 -10.77
CA HIS A 116 0.55 -2.43 -9.77
C HIS A 116 1.16 -1.09 -10.12
N LEU A 117 1.20 -0.16 -9.17
CA LEU A 117 1.92 1.09 -9.40
C LEU A 117 3.42 0.83 -9.38
N ILE A 118 3.90 0.05 -8.40
CA ILE A 118 5.27 -0.42 -8.38
C ILE A 118 5.23 -1.90 -8.73
N ALA A 119 5.92 -2.29 -9.78
CA ALA A 119 5.89 -3.68 -10.27
C ALA A 119 6.40 -4.65 -9.21
N ASP A 120 5.89 -5.87 -9.25
CA ASP A 120 6.30 -6.90 -8.32
C ASP A 120 7.81 -7.13 -8.38
N GLN A 121 8.40 -7.06 -9.57
CA GLN A 121 9.85 -7.27 -9.71
C GLN A 121 10.67 -6.21 -8.97
N PHE A 122 10.08 -5.07 -8.68
CA PHE A 122 10.72 -3.99 -7.91
C PHE A 122 10.28 -4.02 -6.46
N ASP A 123 9.74 -5.15 -6.02
CA ASP A 123 9.25 -5.37 -4.67
C ASP A 123 8.00 -4.53 -4.35
N GLY A 124 7.19 -4.27 -5.36
CA GLY A 124 5.89 -3.66 -5.14
C GLY A 124 4.93 -4.63 -4.47
N SER A 125 4.08 -4.11 -3.60
CA SER A 125 3.12 -4.92 -2.89
C SER A 125 2.07 -5.49 -3.84
N ASN A 126 1.59 -6.69 -3.54
CA ASN A 126 0.47 -7.29 -4.27
C ASN A 126 -0.86 -7.01 -3.58
N ARG A 127 -0.85 -6.08 -2.64
CA ARG A 127 -2.05 -5.72 -1.90
C ARG A 127 -2.60 -4.38 -2.38
N LEU A 128 -3.77 -4.05 -1.87
CA LEU A 128 -4.47 -2.82 -2.24
C LEU A 128 -3.62 -1.57 -2.05
N ASP A 129 -2.65 -1.60 -1.14
CA ASP A 129 -1.78 -0.44 -0.93
C ASP A 129 -0.94 -0.09 -2.16
N ASN A 130 -0.88 -0.97 -3.16
CA ASN A 130 -0.12 -0.72 -4.38
C ASN A 130 -0.95 -1.00 -5.64
N LEU A 131 -2.23 -1.31 -5.50
CA LEU A 131 -3.08 -1.67 -6.63
C LEU A 131 -4.09 -0.58 -6.91
N VAL A 132 -4.26 -0.27 -8.18
CA VAL A 132 -5.25 0.72 -8.62
C VAL A 132 -5.98 0.16 -9.84
N PRO A 133 -7.21 0.63 -10.11
CA PRO A 133 -7.83 0.29 -11.39
C PRO A 133 -7.04 0.99 -12.49
N MET A 134 -6.55 0.23 -13.44
CA MET A 134 -5.73 0.78 -14.52
C MET A 134 -6.26 0.24 -15.84
N ASP A 135 -6.48 1.15 -16.80
CA ASP A 135 -6.91 0.73 -18.13
C ASP A 135 -5.97 -0.36 -18.64
N MET A 136 -6.54 -1.44 -19.17
CA MET A 136 -5.73 -2.60 -19.56
C MET A 136 -4.76 -2.26 -20.68
N HIS A 137 -5.13 -1.36 -21.58
CA HIS A 137 -4.24 -0.99 -22.67
C HIS A 137 -3.04 -0.22 -22.15
N LEU A 138 -3.28 0.66 -21.16
CA LEU A 138 -2.18 1.38 -20.50
C LEU A 138 -1.30 0.40 -19.74
N ASN A 139 -1.92 -0.47 -18.93
CA ASN A 139 -1.20 -1.39 -18.07
C ASN A 139 -0.32 -2.36 -18.87
N ARG A 140 -0.86 -2.87 -19.97
CA ARG A 140 -0.17 -3.87 -20.78
C ARG A 140 0.69 -3.26 -21.88
N GLY A 141 0.61 -1.94 -22.07
CA GLY A 141 1.33 -1.22 -23.11
C GLY A 141 2.36 -0.27 -22.54
N GLU A 142 2.03 1.02 -22.50
CA GLU A 142 3.00 2.07 -22.13
C GLU A 142 3.56 1.87 -20.73
N TYR A 143 2.73 1.45 -19.80
CA TYR A 143 3.20 1.28 -18.43
C TYR A 143 4.21 0.13 -18.36
N LYS A 144 3.93 -0.95 -19.08
CA LYS A 144 4.86 -2.08 -19.14
C LYS A 144 6.17 -1.67 -19.77
N LYS A 145 6.13 -0.82 -20.81
CA LYS A 145 7.36 -0.33 -21.45
C LYS A 145 8.18 0.49 -20.47
N MET A 146 7.52 1.31 -19.66
CA MET A 146 8.21 2.09 -18.65
C MET A 146 8.91 1.15 -17.67
N GLU A 147 8.21 0.10 -17.22
CA GLU A 147 8.79 -0.86 -16.29
C GLU A 147 9.99 -1.57 -16.88
N GLU A 148 9.93 -1.90 -18.16
CA GLU A 148 11.06 -2.56 -18.83
C GLU A 148 12.27 -1.62 -18.93
N ALA A 149 12.02 -0.33 -19.19
CA ALA A 149 13.10 0.63 -19.24
C ALA A 149 13.76 0.82 -17.88
N ILE A 150 12.95 0.82 -16.82
CA ILE A 150 13.46 0.93 -15.46
C ILE A 150 14.29 -0.30 -15.11
N ALA A 151 13.79 -1.50 -15.44
CA ALA A 151 14.51 -2.74 -15.15
C ALA A 151 15.85 -2.76 -15.84
N LYS A 152 15.91 -2.28 -17.09
CA LYS A 152 17.17 -2.22 -17.83
C LYS A 152 18.14 -1.28 -17.15
N ALA A 153 17.68 -0.09 -16.74
CA ALA A 153 18.54 0.89 -16.08
C ALA A 153 19.10 0.32 -14.77
N VAL A 154 18.28 -0.35 -13.99
CA VAL A 154 18.72 -0.95 -12.73
C VAL A 154 19.73 -2.06 -12.99
N ALA A 155 19.49 -2.87 -14.02
CA ALA A 155 20.42 -3.94 -14.38
C ALA A 155 21.77 -3.39 -14.82
N GLU A 156 21.80 -2.18 -15.34
CA GLU A 156 23.04 -1.51 -15.73
C GLU A 156 23.74 -0.82 -14.56
N GLY A 157 23.20 -0.98 -13.36
CA GLY A 157 23.79 -0.40 -12.17
C GLY A 157 23.41 1.03 -11.89
N LYS A 158 22.39 1.55 -12.57
CA LYS A 158 21.95 2.91 -12.37
C LYS A 158 20.97 2.97 -11.20
N GLU A 159 21.01 4.09 -10.48
CA GLU A 159 20.01 4.35 -9.44
C GLU A 159 18.84 5.05 -10.12
N VAL A 160 17.63 4.52 -9.91
CA VAL A 160 16.43 5.05 -10.53
C VAL A 160 15.47 5.48 -9.44
N TYR A 161 15.09 6.76 -9.46
CA TYR A 161 14.08 7.29 -8.55
C TYR A 161 12.83 7.56 -9.36
N ILE A 162 11.68 7.14 -8.83
CA ILE A 162 10.42 7.40 -9.50
C ILE A 162 9.55 8.31 -8.65
N ASP A 163 8.69 9.07 -9.34
CA ASP A 163 7.70 9.92 -8.69
C ASP A 163 6.52 9.95 -9.65
N ILE A 164 5.51 9.17 -9.34
CA ILE A 164 4.37 8.98 -10.23
C ILE A 164 3.14 9.59 -9.61
N GLU A 165 2.48 10.46 -10.37
CA GLU A 165 1.16 10.99 -9.99
C GLU A 165 0.09 10.16 -10.68
N VAL A 166 -0.95 9.82 -9.95
CA VAL A 166 -2.05 9.02 -10.46
C VAL A 166 -3.26 9.93 -10.57
N LYS A 167 -3.82 10.00 -11.76
CA LYS A 167 -5.02 10.80 -12.00
C LYS A 167 -6.15 9.87 -12.38
N TYR A 168 -7.32 10.19 -11.88
CA TYR A 168 -8.49 9.37 -12.13
C TYR A 168 -9.45 10.10 -13.05
N ASP A 169 -10.07 9.33 -13.94
CA ASP A 169 -11.10 9.86 -14.82
C ASP A 169 -12.30 10.20 -13.96
N GLU A 170 -12.90 11.37 -14.20
CA GLU A 170 -14.06 11.77 -13.42
C GLU A 170 -15.24 10.85 -13.61
N SER A 171 -15.31 10.16 -14.73
CA SER A 171 -16.40 9.24 -15.00
C SER A 171 -16.21 7.90 -14.31
N GLY A 172 -15.09 7.72 -13.70
CA GLY A 172 -14.84 6.41 -13.10
C GLY A 172 -13.68 6.37 -12.17
#